data_562c305237ca8e3f4f4f61f3c1797161
#
_entry.id   562c305237ca8e3f4f4f61f3c1797161
#
_cell.length_a   1.000
_cell.length_b   1.000
_cell.length_c   1.000
_cell.angle_alpha   90.00
_cell.angle_beta   90.00
_cell.angle_gamma   90.00
#
_symmetry.space_group_name_H-M   'P 1'
#
loop_
_entity.id
_entity.type
_entity.pdbx_description
1 polymer ?
#
loop_
_entity_poly.entity_id
_entity_poly.type
_entity_poly.pdbx_seq_one_letter_code
_entity_poly.pdbx_strand_id
1 'polypeptide(L)'
;MTKPPTGATADPLTVLTGMYAAEAEYLAAGGPGAASFAPLAPFFSPDVVLHQADALPYGGTWHGHEGMERFFAAMSGVWESFDMVEQEFLATGETGGPAVVLTRIRARARATGRELAFPILQTITVTDGRIAEVRPFYWDTGAVADLTRLP
;
A
#
# COMPACT_ATOMS: atom_id res chain seq x y z
N MET A 1 2.96 30.91 22.69
CA MET A 1 3.04 29.51 22.20
C MET A 1 1.84 29.25 21.31
N THR A 2 2.12 28.83 20.13
CA THR A 2 1.04 28.49 19.23
C THR A 2 0.65 27.06 19.50
N LYS A 3 -0.55 26.87 19.98
CA LYS A 3 -1.11 25.54 20.10
C LYS A 3 -1.27 24.97 18.70
N PRO A 4 -0.91 23.69 18.44
CA PRO A 4 -1.26 23.08 17.18
C PRO A 4 -2.75 23.24 16.97
N PRO A 5 -3.20 23.54 15.76
CA PRO A 5 -4.63 23.65 15.52
C PRO A 5 -5.32 22.37 15.99
N THR A 6 -6.50 22.52 16.58
CA THR A 6 -7.31 21.36 16.92
C THR A 6 -7.55 20.59 15.63
N GLY A 7 -7.19 19.32 15.61
CA GLY A 7 -7.20 18.56 14.39
C GLY A 7 -5.92 18.74 13.55
N ALA A 8 -4.83 19.23 14.20
CA ALA A 8 -3.53 19.27 13.56
C ALA A 8 -3.25 17.91 12.95
N THR A 9 -2.91 17.92 11.67
CA THR A 9 -2.64 16.70 10.94
C THR A 9 -1.29 16.15 11.33
N ALA A 10 -1.20 14.83 11.48
CA ALA A 10 0.07 14.17 11.63
C ALA A 10 0.92 14.41 10.38
N ASP A 11 2.23 14.47 10.54
CA ASP A 11 3.12 14.59 9.38
C ASP A 11 3.07 13.31 8.54
N PRO A 12 3.43 13.40 7.25
CA PRO A 12 3.33 12.25 6.35
C PRO A 12 4.06 11.02 6.84
N LEU A 13 5.25 11.15 7.41
CA LEU A 13 6.01 10.01 7.91
C LEU A 13 5.28 9.29 9.04
N THR A 14 4.70 10.04 9.98
CA THR A 14 3.92 9.48 11.06
C THR A 14 2.69 8.75 10.54
N VAL A 15 1.99 9.33 9.56
CA VAL A 15 0.83 8.68 8.94
C VAL A 15 1.24 7.38 8.28
N LEU A 16 2.32 7.38 7.50
CA LEU A 16 2.77 6.18 6.78
C LEU A 16 3.22 5.08 7.73
N THR A 17 4.02 5.40 8.74
CA THR A 17 4.48 4.40 9.71
C THR A 17 3.30 3.80 10.47
N GLY A 18 2.32 4.63 10.84
CA GLY A 18 1.10 4.15 11.49
C GLY A 18 0.29 3.24 10.58
N MET A 19 0.15 3.62 9.32
CA MET A 19 -0.57 2.82 8.33
C MET A 19 0.10 1.47 8.11
N TYR A 20 1.42 1.44 7.94
CA TYR A 20 2.13 0.17 7.75
C TYR A 20 2.01 -0.75 8.96
N ALA A 21 2.04 -0.19 10.18
CA ALA A 21 1.83 -0.98 11.40
C ALA A 21 0.41 -1.56 11.43
N ALA A 22 -0.60 -0.75 11.10
CA ALA A 22 -1.99 -1.21 11.06
C ALA A 22 -2.21 -2.26 9.97
N GLU A 23 -1.56 -2.09 8.82
CA GLU A 23 -1.61 -3.06 7.73
C GLU A 23 -1.02 -4.40 8.15
N ALA A 24 0.12 -4.39 8.84
CA ALA A 24 0.75 -5.61 9.33
C ALA A 24 -0.17 -6.35 10.32
N GLU A 25 -0.82 -5.62 11.22
CA GLU A 25 -1.78 -6.20 12.16
C GLU A 25 -3.01 -6.76 11.44
N TYR A 26 -3.51 -6.05 10.44
CA TYR A 26 -4.65 -6.49 9.63
C TYR A 26 -4.35 -7.81 8.94
N LEU A 27 -3.18 -7.91 8.30
CA LEU A 27 -2.77 -9.12 7.61
C LEU A 27 -2.50 -10.27 8.58
N ALA A 28 -1.88 -9.99 9.73
CA ALA A 28 -1.64 -10.98 10.77
C ALA A 28 -2.92 -11.53 11.37
N ALA A 29 -4.00 -10.73 11.40
CA ALA A 29 -5.31 -11.14 11.88
C ALA A 29 -6.13 -11.91 10.83
N GLY A 30 -5.54 -12.22 9.69
CA GLY A 30 -6.19 -12.98 8.63
C GLY A 30 -6.54 -12.18 7.38
N GLY A 31 -6.40 -10.85 7.44
CA GLY A 31 -6.65 -9.98 6.31
C GLY A 31 -8.09 -9.95 5.82
N PRO A 32 -8.29 -9.75 4.50
CA PRO A 32 -9.63 -9.66 3.93
C PRO A 32 -10.49 -10.88 4.21
N GLY A 33 -11.73 -10.65 4.64
CA GLY A 33 -12.67 -11.71 4.96
C GLY A 33 -12.56 -12.28 6.36
N ALA A 34 -11.45 -12.04 7.07
CA ALA A 34 -11.23 -12.53 8.43
C ALA A 34 -11.02 -11.40 9.42
N ALA A 35 -10.31 -10.34 9.03
CA ALA A 35 -10.03 -9.19 9.88
C ALA A 35 -10.87 -7.99 9.45
N SER A 36 -11.15 -7.09 10.40
CA SER A 36 -11.83 -5.84 10.10
C SER A 36 -10.87 -4.85 9.45
N PHE A 37 -11.35 -4.15 8.44
CA PHE A 37 -10.60 -3.05 7.81
C PHE A 37 -10.64 -1.76 8.66
N ALA A 38 -11.51 -1.71 9.67
CA ALA A 38 -11.72 -0.51 10.48
C ALA A 38 -10.44 0.11 11.06
N PRO A 39 -9.45 -0.67 11.54
CA PRO A 39 -8.20 -0.07 12.02
C PRO A 39 -7.34 0.59 10.94
N LEU A 40 -7.49 0.18 9.69
CA LEU A 40 -6.77 0.78 8.56
C LEU A 40 -7.45 2.03 8.01
N ALA A 41 -8.78 2.04 8.02
CA ALA A 41 -9.58 3.09 7.40
C ALA A 41 -9.17 4.52 7.81
N PRO A 42 -8.86 4.82 9.08
CA PRO A 42 -8.51 6.18 9.48
C PRO A 42 -7.25 6.75 8.84
N PHE A 43 -6.36 5.91 8.34
CA PHE A 43 -5.13 6.35 7.68
C PHE A 43 -5.37 6.80 6.24
N PHE A 44 -6.52 6.46 5.67
CA PHE A 44 -6.85 6.78 4.29
C PHE A 44 -7.96 7.82 4.23
N SER A 45 -7.82 8.76 3.29
CA SER A 45 -8.91 9.67 2.97
C SER A 45 -10.12 8.85 2.50
N PRO A 46 -11.36 9.29 2.82
CA PRO A 46 -12.55 8.65 2.24
C PRO A 46 -12.54 8.62 0.72
N ASP A 47 -11.80 9.54 0.09
CA ASP A 47 -11.68 9.66 -1.36
C ASP A 47 -10.32 9.15 -1.88
N VAL A 48 -9.63 8.31 -1.12
CA VAL A 48 -8.32 7.78 -1.49
C VAL A 48 -8.35 7.12 -2.87
N VAL A 49 -7.28 7.32 -3.63
CA VAL A 49 -7.12 6.72 -4.95
C VAL A 49 -5.80 5.96 -4.98
N LEU A 50 -5.88 4.68 -5.34
CA LEU A 50 -4.72 3.83 -5.55
C LEU A 50 -4.64 3.51 -7.04
N HIS A 51 -3.49 3.81 -7.65
CA HIS A 51 -3.25 3.50 -9.05
C HIS A 51 -2.30 2.30 -9.16
N GLN A 52 -2.77 1.23 -9.78
CA GLN A 52 -1.91 0.07 -10.05
C GLN A 52 -1.72 -0.09 -11.55
N ALA A 53 -0.51 -0.51 -11.94
CA ALA A 53 -0.20 -0.71 -13.37
C ALA A 53 -1.15 -1.73 -13.98
N ASP A 54 -1.65 -1.44 -15.18
CA ASP A 54 -2.64 -2.28 -15.86
C ASP A 54 -2.14 -3.70 -16.12
N ALA A 55 -0.85 -3.89 -16.27
CA ALA A 55 -0.28 -5.22 -16.52
C ALA A 55 -0.34 -6.15 -15.30
N LEU A 56 -0.55 -5.61 -14.10
CA LEU A 56 -0.67 -6.42 -12.89
C LEU A 56 -2.02 -7.11 -12.83
N PRO A 57 -2.12 -8.29 -12.18
CA PRO A 57 -3.42 -8.97 -12.01
C PRO A 57 -4.45 -8.14 -11.24
N TYR A 58 -3.98 -7.21 -10.42
CA TYR A 58 -4.81 -6.27 -9.68
C TYR A 58 -4.63 -4.84 -10.19
N GLY A 59 -4.38 -4.70 -11.50
CA GLY A 59 -4.19 -3.41 -12.15
C GLY A 59 -5.46 -2.58 -12.21
N GLY A 60 -5.27 -1.28 -12.42
CA GLY A 60 -6.36 -0.32 -12.52
C GLY A 60 -6.37 0.66 -11.36
N THR A 61 -7.48 1.36 -11.22
CA THR A 61 -7.64 2.39 -10.21
C THR A 61 -8.66 1.94 -9.16
N TRP A 62 -8.27 2.05 -7.89
CA TRP A 62 -9.10 1.65 -6.74
C TRP A 62 -9.47 2.90 -5.95
N HIS A 63 -10.74 3.08 -5.66
CA HIS A 63 -11.28 4.32 -5.06
C HIS A 63 -11.89 4.08 -3.68
N GLY A 64 -11.56 4.96 -2.73
CA GLY A 64 -12.17 5.03 -1.43
C GLY A 64 -11.82 3.86 -0.51
N HIS A 65 -12.40 3.86 0.68
CA HIS A 65 -12.15 2.80 1.67
C HIS A 65 -12.61 1.44 1.13
N GLU A 66 -13.75 1.40 0.50
CA GLU A 66 -14.27 0.16 -0.09
C GLU A 66 -13.36 -0.36 -1.18
N GLY A 67 -12.83 0.55 -2.04
CA GLY A 67 -11.87 0.19 -3.07
C GLY A 67 -10.57 -0.36 -2.49
N MET A 68 -10.08 0.24 -1.40
CA MET A 68 -8.88 -0.25 -0.72
C MET A 68 -9.10 -1.64 -0.14
N GLU A 69 -10.23 -1.88 0.48
CA GLU A 69 -10.57 -3.19 1.03
C GLU A 69 -10.63 -4.26 -0.07
N ARG A 70 -11.26 -3.93 -1.19
CA ARG A 70 -11.30 -4.82 -2.35
C ARG A 70 -9.91 -5.05 -2.96
N PHE A 71 -9.08 -4.03 -2.95
CA PHE A 71 -7.69 -4.16 -3.40
C PHE A 71 -6.92 -5.17 -2.54
N PHE A 72 -7.03 -5.07 -1.22
CA PHE A 72 -6.39 -6.05 -0.33
C PHE A 72 -6.91 -7.46 -0.59
N ALA A 73 -8.20 -7.61 -0.87
CA ALA A 73 -8.77 -8.91 -1.22
C ALA A 73 -8.17 -9.45 -2.52
N ALA A 74 -8.02 -8.58 -3.53
CA ALA A 74 -7.39 -8.96 -4.80
C ALA A 74 -5.93 -9.39 -4.61
N MET A 75 -5.17 -8.62 -3.81
CA MET A 75 -3.79 -8.95 -3.47
C MET A 75 -3.70 -10.32 -2.80
N SER A 76 -4.58 -10.58 -1.83
CA SER A 76 -4.60 -11.86 -1.10
C SER A 76 -4.96 -13.03 -2.00
N GLY A 77 -5.74 -12.78 -3.05
CA GLY A 77 -6.07 -13.80 -4.03
C GLY A 77 -4.92 -14.15 -4.96
N VAL A 78 -4.05 -13.19 -5.22
CA VAL A 78 -2.89 -13.35 -6.11
C VAL A 78 -1.69 -13.90 -5.36
N TRP A 79 -1.43 -13.39 -4.17
CA TRP A 79 -0.22 -13.71 -3.42
C TRP A 79 -0.52 -14.58 -2.21
N GLU A 80 0.23 -15.66 -2.09
CA GLU A 80 0.23 -16.48 -0.88
C GLU A 80 1.00 -15.75 0.22
N SER A 81 2.11 -15.09 -0.13
CA SER A 81 2.86 -14.21 0.76
C SER A 81 3.35 -12.99 -0.01
N PHE A 82 3.40 -11.87 0.67
CA PHE A 82 3.86 -10.60 0.10
C PHE A 82 4.50 -9.81 1.24
N ASP A 83 5.82 -10.01 1.40
CA ASP A 83 6.52 -9.48 2.56
C ASP A 83 7.36 -8.26 2.20
N MET A 84 7.18 -7.18 2.95
CA MET A 84 8.04 -6.01 2.86
C MET A 84 9.26 -6.26 3.74
N VAL A 85 10.36 -6.67 3.10
CA VAL A 85 11.58 -7.03 3.84
C VAL A 85 12.44 -5.83 4.17
N GLU A 86 12.27 -4.73 3.45
CA GLU A 86 13.01 -3.50 3.68
C GLU A 86 12.22 -2.31 3.14
N GLN A 87 12.27 -1.18 3.86
CA GLN A 87 11.68 0.08 3.42
C GLN A 87 12.68 1.21 3.59
N GLU A 88 12.77 2.09 2.60
CA GLU A 88 13.59 3.27 2.65
C GLU A 88 12.76 4.48 2.23
N PHE A 89 12.68 5.48 3.10
CA PHE A 89 11.96 6.72 2.81
C PHE A 89 12.90 7.69 2.10
N LEU A 90 12.74 7.81 0.79
CA LEU A 90 13.57 8.70 -0.05
C LEU A 90 13.13 10.15 0.05
N ALA A 91 11.84 10.37 0.31
CA ALA A 91 11.27 11.68 0.62
C ALA A 91 10.12 11.48 1.58
N THR A 92 10.00 12.37 2.57
CA THR A 92 8.97 12.24 3.61
C THR A 92 7.69 13.01 3.30
N GLY A 93 7.70 13.87 2.28
CA GLY A 93 6.55 14.71 1.96
C GLY A 93 6.36 15.92 2.86
N GLU A 94 7.29 16.18 3.77
CA GLU A 94 7.19 17.30 4.74
C GLU A 94 7.19 18.66 4.07
N THR A 95 7.78 18.79 2.88
CA THR A 95 7.87 20.05 2.15
C THR A 95 6.70 20.25 1.18
N GLY A 96 5.65 19.44 1.28
CA GLY A 96 4.45 19.57 0.47
C GLY A 96 4.39 18.69 -0.78
N GLY A 97 5.48 18.00 -1.13
CA GLY A 97 5.49 17.02 -2.21
C GLY A 97 5.02 15.66 -1.70
N PRO A 98 4.95 14.66 -2.58
CA PRO A 98 4.61 13.32 -2.13
C PRO A 98 5.73 12.71 -1.30
N ALA A 99 5.37 11.81 -0.40
CA ALA A 99 6.33 10.92 0.20
C ALA A 99 6.76 9.91 -0.87
N VAL A 100 8.03 9.50 -0.84
CA VAL A 100 8.57 8.52 -1.78
C VAL A 100 9.21 7.41 -0.97
N VAL A 101 8.73 6.19 -1.17
CA VAL A 101 9.17 5.03 -0.39
C VAL A 101 9.66 3.95 -1.33
N LEU A 102 10.90 3.53 -1.15
CA LEU A 102 11.43 2.37 -1.86
C LEU A 102 11.24 1.15 -0.96
N THR A 103 10.48 0.19 -1.42
CA THR A 103 10.16 -1.03 -0.67
C THR A 103 10.74 -2.23 -1.38
N ARG A 104 11.41 -3.09 -0.64
CA ARG A 104 11.89 -4.36 -1.18
C ARG A 104 10.91 -5.45 -0.75
N ILE A 105 10.43 -6.19 -1.73
CA ILE A 105 9.37 -7.19 -1.57
C ILE A 105 9.95 -8.58 -1.83
N ARG A 106 9.48 -9.55 -1.05
CA ARG A 106 9.60 -10.97 -1.38
C ARG A 106 8.19 -11.53 -1.40
N ALA A 107 7.81 -12.10 -2.53
CA ALA A 107 6.45 -12.58 -2.71
C ALA A 107 6.40 -13.96 -3.33
N ARG A 108 5.36 -14.72 -2.97
CA ARG A 108 5.07 -16.03 -3.56
C ARG A 108 3.68 -15.96 -4.19
N ALA A 109 3.60 -16.29 -5.47
CA ALA A 109 2.33 -16.32 -6.19
C ALA A 109 1.53 -17.55 -5.79
N ARG A 110 0.26 -17.35 -5.47
CA ARG A 110 -0.63 -18.42 -5.04
C ARG A 110 -0.88 -19.44 -6.14
N ALA A 111 -1.12 -18.96 -7.36
CA ALA A 111 -1.47 -19.84 -8.48
C ALA A 111 -0.31 -20.72 -8.96
N THR A 112 0.91 -20.22 -8.90
CA THR A 112 2.09 -20.91 -9.47
C THR A 112 3.04 -21.45 -8.41
N GLY A 113 2.97 -20.96 -7.17
CA GLY A 113 3.90 -21.28 -6.10
C GLY A 113 5.30 -20.68 -6.29
N ARG A 114 5.49 -19.86 -7.33
CA ARG A 114 6.79 -19.28 -7.64
C ARG A 114 7.05 -18.05 -6.79
N GLU A 115 8.30 -17.84 -6.43
CA GLU A 115 8.74 -16.70 -5.64
C GLU A 115 9.53 -15.71 -6.49
N LEU A 116 9.42 -14.43 -6.11
CA LEU A 116 10.22 -13.37 -6.72
C LEU A 116 10.54 -12.32 -5.64
N ALA A 117 11.76 -11.80 -5.68
CA ALA A 117 12.15 -10.62 -4.90
C ALA A 117 12.24 -9.45 -5.86
N PHE A 118 11.61 -8.33 -5.52
CA PHE A 118 11.58 -7.16 -6.40
C PHE A 118 11.35 -5.87 -5.59
N PRO A 119 11.85 -4.73 -6.08
CA PRO A 119 11.54 -3.45 -5.46
C PRO A 119 10.29 -2.81 -6.04
N ILE A 120 9.61 -2.04 -5.20
CA ILE A 120 8.52 -1.15 -5.61
C ILE A 120 8.85 0.24 -5.09
N LEU A 121 8.80 1.24 -5.96
CA LEU A 121 8.87 2.63 -5.56
C LEU A 121 7.45 3.17 -5.47
N GLN A 122 7.07 3.69 -4.30
CA GLN A 122 5.73 4.25 -4.14
C GLN A 122 5.81 5.76 -3.96
N THR A 123 4.92 6.48 -4.65
CA THR A 123 4.67 7.88 -4.35
C THR A 123 3.35 7.96 -3.61
N ILE A 124 3.34 8.64 -2.47
CA ILE A 124 2.18 8.68 -1.59
C ILE A 124 1.90 10.13 -1.22
N THR A 125 0.72 10.60 -1.57
CA THR A 125 0.28 11.96 -1.22
C THR A 125 -0.53 11.89 0.06
N VAL A 126 -0.10 12.63 1.08
CA VAL A 126 -0.81 12.77 2.36
C VAL A 126 -1.43 14.16 2.40
N THR A 127 -2.73 14.23 2.60
CA THR A 127 -3.48 15.48 2.67
C THR A 127 -4.33 15.43 3.95
N ASP A 128 -4.23 16.49 4.75
CA ASP A 128 -4.98 16.60 6.01
C ASP A 128 -4.80 15.39 6.93
N GLY A 129 -3.56 14.88 6.99
CA GLY A 129 -3.21 13.77 7.87
C GLY A 129 -3.68 12.41 7.39
N ARG A 130 -4.11 12.29 6.14
CA ARG A 130 -4.60 11.03 5.57
C ARG A 130 -4.00 10.80 4.20
N ILE A 131 -3.82 9.53 3.87
CA ILE A 131 -3.32 9.14 2.56
C ILE A 131 -4.42 9.39 1.52
N ALA A 132 -4.14 10.27 0.57
CA ALA A 132 -5.10 10.66 -0.45
C ALA A 132 -4.86 9.97 -1.79
N GLU A 133 -3.60 9.68 -2.11
CA GLU A 133 -3.25 9.04 -3.37
C GLU A 133 -2.01 8.19 -3.21
N VAL A 134 -2.03 7.00 -3.79
CA VAL A 134 -0.91 6.07 -3.78
C VAL A 134 -0.64 5.62 -5.21
N ARG A 135 0.62 5.68 -5.61
CA ARG A 135 1.04 5.30 -6.95
C ARG A 135 2.29 4.43 -6.87
N PRO A 136 2.13 3.10 -6.83
CA PRO A 136 3.27 2.19 -6.82
C PRO A 136 3.86 2.03 -8.23
N PHE A 137 5.18 2.05 -8.29
CA PHE A 137 5.92 1.77 -9.51
C PHE A 137 6.76 0.52 -9.28
N TYR A 138 6.33 -0.58 -9.84
CA TYR A 138 7.07 -1.84 -9.78
C TYR A 138 8.28 -1.74 -10.70
N TRP A 139 9.44 -2.19 -10.21
CA TRP A 139 10.63 -2.17 -11.04
C TRP A 139 10.47 -2.99 -12.31
N ASP A 140 9.90 -4.19 -12.19
CA ASP A 140 9.68 -5.08 -13.32
C ASP A 140 8.26 -5.63 -13.28
N THR A 141 7.34 -4.84 -13.79
CA THR A 141 5.92 -5.20 -13.85
C THR A 141 5.70 -6.46 -14.68
N GLY A 142 6.47 -6.62 -15.77
CA GLY A 142 6.37 -7.80 -16.63
C GLY A 142 6.73 -9.09 -15.91
N ALA A 143 7.83 -9.09 -15.17
CA ALA A 143 8.26 -10.26 -14.41
C ALA A 143 7.22 -10.63 -13.33
N VAL A 144 6.67 -9.63 -12.66
CA VAL A 144 5.64 -9.85 -11.64
C VAL A 144 4.37 -10.42 -12.26
N ALA A 145 3.92 -9.86 -13.37
CA ALA A 145 2.74 -10.35 -14.07
C ALA A 145 2.93 -11.79 -14.55
N ASP A 146 4.09 -12.10 -15.12
CA ASP A 146 4.39 -13.44 -15.61
C ASP A 146 4.42 -14.47 -14.49
N LEU A 147 4.98 -14.10 -13.34
CA LEU A 147 5.07 -14.97 -12.17
C LEU A 147 3.69 -15.41 -11.68
N THR A 148 2.71 -14.55 -11.79
CA THR A 148 1.35 -14.80 -11.29
C THR A 148 0.46 -15.52 -12.28
N ARG A 149 0.90 -15.64 -13.53
CA ARG A 149 0.13 -16.29 -14.60
C ARG A 149 0.40 -17.79 -14.64
N LEU A 150 -0.67 -18.57 -14.72
CA LEU A 150 -0.55 -19.97 -15.02
C LEU A 150 -0.07 -20.15 -16.46
N PRO A 151 0.75 -21.19 -16.74
CA PRO A 151 1.19 -21.47 -18.10
C PRO A 151 0.03 -21.84 -19.02
#